data_7477ac239382d1d0bf6b15a11bad10e0
#
_entry.id   7477ac239382d1d0bf6b15a11bad10e0
#
_cell.length_a   1.000
_cell.length_b   1.000
_cell.length_c   1.000
_cell.angle_alpha   90.00
_cell.angle_beta   90.00
_cell.angle_gamma   90.00
#
_symmetry.space_group_name_H-M   'P 1'
#
loop_
_entity.id
_entity.type
_entity.pdbx_description
1 polymer ?
#
loop_
_entity_poly.entity_id
_entity_poly.type
_entity_poly.pdbx_seq_one_letter_code
_entity_poly.pdbx_strand_id
1 'polypeptide(L)'
;QYLEGDGDFRSDEVCALRDEADIIVTNPPFSLFREFVAWVMEAGKKIVVIGNQNAITYKEIFPLLKENKLWIGATNNGQDMVFEVPEGAIVAPKDKEKAEKLGYKGNYTRLGNACWFTNIDHGRRHQPLSLMTMADNLKYSKHKQIREQGYLKYDNYDAIEVPFVDAIPSDYVEDMGVPITYLQRHNPEQFEVVKFRKGNDEKDLTYTIDYSTILTDRQTDRQTDRQTDRQ
;
A
#
# COMPACT_ATOMS: atom_id res chain seq x y z
N GLN A 1 -16.81 -24.91 -16.06
CA GLN A 1 -17.27 -24.45 -17.37
C GLN A 1 -16.06 -24.10 -18.22
N TYR A 2 -16.04 -24.52 -19.49
CA TYR A 2 -15.01 -24.09 -20.44
C TYR A 2 -15.51 -22.83 -21.15
N LEU A 3 -14.63 -21.85 -21.34
CA LEU A 3 -14.93 -20.68 -22.15
C LEU A 3 -14.79 -21.04 -23.64
N GLU A 4 -15.62 -20.48 -24.49
CA GLU A 4 -15.51 -20.60 -25.95
C GLU A 4 -14.53 -19.57 -26.52
N GLY A 5 -14.37 -18.42 -25.82
CA GLY A 5 -13.48 -17.34 -26.18
C GLY A 5 -12.08 -17.44 -25.55
N ASP A 6 -11.30 -16.39 -25.69
CA ASP A 6 -9.93 -16.25 -25.18
C ASP A 6 -9.87 -15.89 -23.67
N GLY A 7 -11.03 -15.72 -23.02
CA GLY A 7 -11.15 -15.37 -21.61
C GLY A 7 -10.94 -13.89 -21.31
N ASP A 8 -10.98 -13.00 -22.30
CA ASP A 8 -10.99 -11.56 -22.05
C ASP A 8 -12.20 -11.19 -21.19
N PHE A 9 -11.96 -10.53 -20.07
CA PHE A 9 -13.01 -10.17 -19.10
C PHE A 9 -14.07 -9.23 -19.70
N ARG A 10 -13.78 -8.57 -20.81
CA ARG A 10 -14.72 -7.67 -21.54
C ARG A 10 -15.61 -8.40 -22.52
N SER A 11 -15.38 -9.69 -22.79
CA SER A 11 -16.23 -10.49 -23.66
C SER A 11 -17.63 -10.69 -23.08
N ASP A 12 -18.63 -10.85 -23.94
CA ASP A 12 -20.02 -11.07 -23.51
C ASP A 12 -20.16 -12.33 -22.64
N GLU A 13 -19.38 -13.38 -22.94
CA GLU A 13 -19.35 -14.62 -22.18
C GLU A 13 -18.85 -14.39 -20.74
N VAL A 14 -17.75 -13.66 -20.57
CA VAL A 14 -17.18 -13.39 -19.23
C VAL A 14 -18.01 -12.33 -18.50
N CYS A 15 -18.62 -11.37 -19.21
CA CYS A 15 -19.59 -10.45 -18.62
C CYS A 15 -20.81 -11.20 -18.06
N ALA A 16 -21.35 -12.19 -18.77
CA ALA A 16 -22.44 -13.01 -18.28
C ALA A 16 -22.06 -13.78 -16.99
N LEU A 17 -20.87 -14.35 -16.94
CA LEU A 17 -20.36 -15.03 -15.75
C LEU A 17 -20.16 -14.04 -14.58
N ARG A 18 -19.67 -12.83 -14.84
CA ARG A 18 -19.60 -11.78 -13.82
C ARG A 18 -20.98 -11.47 -13.26
N ASP A 19 -21.97 -11.31 -14.12
CA ASP A 19 -23.31 -10.89 -13.73
C ASP A 19 -24.04 -11.98 -12.94
N GLU A 20 -23.71 -13.26 -13.18
CA GLU A 20 -24.20 -14.41 -12.39
C GLU A 20 -23.47 -14.52 -11.03
N ALA A 21 -22.19 -14.18 -10.95
CA ALA A 21 -21.38 -14.33 -9.76
C ALA A 21 -21.78 -13.38 -8.63
N ASP A 22 -21.75 -13.83 -7.38
CA ASP A 22 -21.86 -12.99 -6.19
C ASP A 22 -20.50 -12.40 -5.79
N ILE A 23 -19.45 -13.21 -5.93
CA ILE A 23 -18.08 -12.85 -5.52
C ILE A 23 -17.12 -13.24 -6.64
N ILE A 24 -16.25 -12.34 -7.00
CA ILE A 24 -15.19 -12.56 -7.99
C ILE A 24 -13.85 -12.69 -7.27
N VAL A 25 -13.25 -13.88 -7.35
CA VAL A 25 -11.93 -14.20 -6.75
C VAL A 25 -10.98 -14.54 -7.88
N THR A 26 -9.95 -13.70 -8.11
CA THR A 26 -9.03 -13.92 -9.23
C THR A 26 -7.70 -13.20 -9.05
N ASN A 27 -6.76 -13.54 -9.92
CA ASN A 27 -5.48 -12.85 -10.08
C ASN A 27 -5.41 -12.26 -11.52
N PRO A 28 -5.97 -11.08 -11.77
CA PRO A 28 -5.94 -10.47 -13.09
C PRO A 28 -4.53 -10.04 -13.47
N PRO A 29 -4.20 -9.93 -14.77
CA PRO A 29 -2.96 -9.32 -15.20
C PRO A 29 -2.78 -7.93 -14.61
N PHE A 30 -1.64 -7.62 -14.01
CA PHE A 30 -1.41 -6.33 -13.35
C PHE A 30 -1.51 -5.14 -14.30
N SER A 31 -1.22 -5.34 -15.58
CA SER A 31 -1.38 -4.34 -16.64
C SER A 31 -2.85 -3.93 -16.85
N LEU A 32 -3.79 -4.84 -16.62
CA LEU A 32 -5.24 -4.62 -16.80
C LEU A 32 -5.95 -4.39 -15.45
N PHE A 33 -5.23 -4.35 -14.34
CA PHE A 33 -5.80 -4.30 -13.00
C PHE A 33 -6.80 -3.14 -12.82
N ARG A 34 -6.49 -1.95 -13.32
CA ARG A 34 -7.35 -0.77 -13.20
C ARG A 34 -8.69 -0.96 -13.91
N GLU A 35 -8.63 -1.42 -15.16
CA GLU A 35 -9.82 -1.67 -15.98
C GLU A 35 -10.66 -2.82 -15.38
N PHE A 36 -9.99 -3.87 -14.92
CA PHE A 36 -10.64 -5.01 -14.30
C PHE A 36 -11.41 -4.63 -13.03
N VAL A 37 -10.77 -3.87 -12.12
CA VAL A 37 -11.43 -3.41 -10.89
C VAL A 37 -12.61 -2.51 -11.22
N ALA A 38 -12.48 -1.56 -12.15
CA ALA A 38 -13.57 -0.71 -12.56
C ALA A 38 -14.76 -1.54 -13.11
N TRP A 39 -14.47 -2.50 -13.99
CA TRP A 39 -15.45 -3.41 -14.58
C TRP A 39 -16.23 -4.24 -13.53
N VAL A 40 -15.57 -4.70 -12.47
CA VAL A 40 -16.25 -5.42 -11.38
C VAL A 40 -17.07 -4.48 -10.51
N MET A 41 -16.51 -3.31 -10.17
CA MET A 41 -17.17 -2.33 -9.29
C MET A 41 -18.41 -1.72 -9.94
N GLU A 42 -18.40 -1.47 -11.26
CA GLU A 42 -19.55 -1.00 -12.03
C GLU A 42 -20.71 -2.00 -11.99
N ALA A 43 -20.41 -3.31 -11.96
CA ALA A 43 -21.41 -4.36 -11.82
C ALA A 43 -21.88 -4.56 -10.36
N GLY A 44 -21.36 -3.80 -9.41
CA GLY A 44 -21.75 -3.90 -7.99
C GLY A 44 -21.35 -5.23 -7.32
N LYS A 45 -20.38 -5.95 -7.88
CA LYS A 45 -19.99 -7.28 -7.39
C LYS A 45 -18.99 -7.21 -6.26
N LYS A 46 -18.96 -8.24 -5.42
CA LYS A 46 -17.92 -8.44 -4.42
C LYS A 46 -16.64 -8.95 -5.09
N ILE A 47 -15.49 -8.49 -4.58
CA ILE A 47 -14.20 -8.75 -5.22
C ILE A 47 -13.15 -9.15 -4.17
N VAL A 48 -12.33 -10.14 -4.51
CA VAL A 48 -11.09 -10.51 -3.82
C VAL A 48 -10.04 -10.76 -4.87
N VAL A 49 -9.14 -9.80 -5.07
CA VAL A 49 -8.16 -9.86 -6.18
C VAL A 49 -6.76 -9.52 -5.73
N ILE A 50 -5.78 -10.15 -6.36
CA ILE A 50 -4.38 -9.81 -6.18
C ILE A 50 -4.04 -8.65 -7.13
N GLY A 51 -3.39 -7.63 -6.61
CA GLY A 51 -2.89 -6.50 -7.38
C GLY A 51 -1.53 -6.02 -6.89
N ASN A 52 -0.90 -5.17 -7.68
CA ASN A 52 0.32 -4.50 -7.25
C ASN A 52 -0.02 -3.53 -6.11
N GLN A 53 0.77 -3.56 -5.05
CA GLN A 53 0.60 -2.66 -3.90
C GLN A 53 0.59 -1.18 -4.28
N ASN A 54 1.35 -0.79 -5.32
CA ASN A 54 1.36 0.58 -5.82
C ASN A 54 0.02 1.01 -6.46
N ALA A 55 -0.89 0.06 -6.73
CA ALA A 55 -2.20 0.38 -7.28
C ALA A 55 -3.02 1.30 -6.37
N ILE A 56 -2.73 1.35 -5.08
CA ILE A 56 -3.35 2.32 -4.14
C ILE A 56 -3.16 3.78 -4.57
N THR A 57 -2.17 4.08 -5.43
CA THR A 57 -1.90 5.43 -5.94
C THR A 57 -2.54 5.71 -7.31
N TYR A 58 -3.22 4.72 -7.90
CA TYR A 58 -3.82 4.90 -9.22
C TYR A 58 -5.07 5.76 -9.13
N LYS A 59 -5.27 6.62 -10.14
CA LYS A 59 -6.42 7.55 -10.17
C LYS A 59 -7.79 6.85 -10.19
N GLU A 60 -7.84 5.60 -10.66
CA GLU A 60 -9.04 4.77 -10.69
C GLU A 60 -9.28 4.03 -9.36
N ILE A 61 -8.22 3.76 -8.59
CA ILE A 61 -8.26 2.95 -7.37
C ILE A 61 -8.36 3.81 -6.12
N PHE A 62 -7.57 4.90 -6.04
CA PHE A 62 -7.54 5.75 -4.86
C PHE A 62 -8.92 6.31 -4.46
N PRO A 63 -9.79 6.80 -5.38
CA PRO A 63 -11.13 7.24 -5.01
C PRO A 63 -11.96 6.14 -4.35
N LEU A 64 -11.84 4.89 -4.81
CA LEU A 64 -12.54 3.75 -4.20
C LEU A 64 -12.07 3.48 -2.77
N LEU A 65 -10.76 3.63 -2.52
CA LEU A 65 -10.19 3.51 -1.17
C LEU A 65 -10.66 4.64 -0.26
N LYS A 66 -10.62 5.88 -0.75
CA LYS A 66 -11.08 7.06 -0.02
C LYS A 66 -12.56 6.96 0.35
N GLU A 67 -13.40 6.52 -0.58
CA GLU A 67 -14.85 6.39 -0.41
C GLU A 67 -15.25 5.12 0.36
N ASN A 68 -14.30 4.35 0.87
CA ASN A 68 -14.54 3.07 1.53
C ASN A 68 -15.37 2.08 0.70
N LYS A 69 -15.14 2.07 -0.63
CA LYS A 69 -15.74 1.12 -1.58
C LYS A 69 -14.80 -0.04 -1.91
N LEU A 70 -13.51 0.13 -1.68
CA LEU A 70 -12.46 -0.88 -1.86
C LEU A 70 -11.42 -0.71 -0.75
N TRP A 71 -10.76 -1.77 -0.35
CA TRP A 71 -9.68 -1.71 0.64
C TRP A 71 -8.68 -2.85 0.46
N ILE A 72 -7.58 -2.78 1.18
CA ILE A 72 -6.55 -3.82 1.19
C ILE A 72 -7.01 -4.98 2.07
N GLY A 73 -6.81 -6.21 1.61
CA GLY A 73 -7.21 -7.42 2.31
C GLY A 73 -6.50 -7.63 3.66
N ALA A 74 -6.98 -8.61 4.41
CA ALA A 74 -6.53 -8.88 5.78
C ALA A 74 -5.08 -9.34 5.90
N THR A 75 -4.49 -9.89 4.84
CA THR A 75 -3.14 -10.45 4.83
C THR A 75 -2.18 -9.62 3.99
N ASN A 76 -0.88 -9.74 4.26
CA ASN A 76 0.21 -9.16 3.47
C ASN A 76 0.25 -7.64 3.37
N ASN A 77 -0.18 -6.95 4.42
CA ASN A 77 -0.08 -5.50 4.49
C ASN A 77 1.39 -5.07 4.66
N GLY A 78 2.07 -4.91 3.55
CA GLY A 78 3.49 -4.54 3.50
C GLY A 78 4.46 -5.70 3.68
N GLN A 79 3.98 -6.94 3.72
CA GLN A 79 4.82 -8.14 3.74
C GLN A 79 4.76 -8.84 2.37
N ASP A 80 5.84 -9.56 2.04
CA ASP A 80 5.88 -10.38 0.84
C ASP A 80 4.86 -11.53 0.91
N MET A 81 4.13 -11.78 -0.16
CA MET A 81 3.29 -12.97 -0.31
C MET A 81 4.18 -14.17 -0.63
N VAL A 82 4.08 -15.24 0.14
CA VAL A 82 4.82 -16.48 -0.08
C VAL A 82 3.88 -17.56 -0.55
N PHE A 83 4.28 -18.27 -1.61
CA PHE A 83 3.50 -19.34 -2.23
C PHE A 83 4.34 -20.61 -2.31
N GLU A 84 3.72 -21.73 -2.02
CA GLU A 84 4.26 -23.04 -2.38
C GLU A 84 4.17 -23.21 -3.89
N VAL A 85 5.23 -23.73 -4.50
CA VAL A 85 5.26 -23.98 -5.94
C VAL A 85 5.45 -25.49 -6.20
N PRO A 86 4.94 -26.01 -7.31
CA PRO A 86 5.06 -27.42 -7.65
C PRO A 86 6.52 -27.91 -7.62
N GLU A 87 6.71 -29.17 -7.30
CA GLU A 87 8.01 -29.80 -7.34
C GLU A 87 8.61 -29.69 -8.76
N GLY A 88 9.87 -29.29 -8.85
CA GLY A 88 10.55 -29.04 -10.12
C GLY A 88 10.36 -27.64 -10.71
N ALA A 89 9.54 -26.79 -10.12
CA ALA A 89 9.43 -25.38 -10.52
C ALA A 89 10.74 -24.63 -10.22
N ILE A 90 11.18 -23.80 -11.16
CA ILE A 90 12.38 -22.98 -11.01
C ILE A 90 12.01 -21.75 -10.19
N VAL A 91 12.57 -21.65 -9.00
CA VAL A 91 12.43 -20.47 -8.12
C VAL A 91 13.73 -19.68 -8.13
N ALA A 92 13.64 -18.37 -8.29
CA ALA A 92 14.81 -17.51 -8.22
C ALA A 92 15.50 -17.63 -6.84
N PRO A 93 16.83 -17.79 -6.75
CA PRO A 93 17.54 -17.99 -5.49
C PRO A 93 17.23 -16.92 -4.43
N LYS A 94 17.10 -15.66 -4.87
CA LYS A 94 16.73 -14.52 -4.01
C LYS A 94 15.35 -14.66 -3.37
N ASP A 95 14.39 -15.21 -4.10
CA ASP A 95 13.02 -15.38 -3.59
C ASP A 95 12.94 -16.56 -2.64
N LYS A 96 13.69 -17.64 -2.93
CA LYS A 96 13.85 -18.77 -2.03
C LYS A 96 14.48 -18.36 -0.70
N GLU A 97 15.60 -17.63 -0.73
CA GLU A 97 16.29 -17.12 0.47
C GLU A 97 15.35 -16.25 1.33
N LYS A 98 14.54 -15.40 0.69
CA LYS A 98 13.60 -14.53 1.41
C LYS A 98 12.44 -15.31 2.00
N ALA A 99 11.91 -16.33 1.29
CA ALA A 99 10.90 -17.22 1.82
C ALA A 99 11.43 -17.99 3.05
N GLU A 100 12.68 -18.48 2.99
CA GLU A 100 13.34 -19.14 4.11
C GLU A 100 13.52 -18.21 5.33
N LYS A 101 13.89 -16.94 5.13
CA LYS A 101 13.98 -15.93 6.20
C LYS A 101 12.63 -15.65 6.87
N LEU A 102 11.53 -15.84 6.14
CA LEU A 102 10.16 -15.75 6.65
C LEU A 102 9.66 -17.03 7.31
N GLY A 103 10.51 -18.07 7.40
CA GLY A 103 10.18 -19.34 8.06
C GLY A 103 9.63 -20.43 7.14
N TYR A 104 9.51 -20.19 5.84
CA TYR A 104 9.04 -21.17 4.86
C TYR A 104 10.20 -22.02 4.37
N LYS A 105 10.17 -23.33 4.64
CA LYS A 105 11.22 -24.27 4.22
C LYS A 105 10.66 -25.20 3.14
N GLY A 106 11.36 -25.27 2.00
CA GLY A 106 10.94 -26.12 0.88
C GLY A 106 10.88 -25.36 -0.44
N ASN A 107 9.94 -25.76 -1.30
CA ASN A 107 9.80 -25.18 -2.63
C ASN A 107 8.79 -24.02 -2.62
N TYR A 108 9.24 -22.88 -2.11
CA TYR A 108 8.44 -21.65 -1.99
C TYR A 108 9.03 -20.52 -2.84
N THR A 109 8.15 -19.74 -3.44
CA THR A 109 8.49 -18.47 -4.07
C THR A 109 7.83 -17.32 -3.32
N ARG A 110 8.32 -16.09 -3.55
CA ARG A 110 7.67 -14.91 -3.02
C ARG A 110 7.24 -13.96 -4.13
N LEU A 111 6.12 -13.31 -3.94
CA LEU A 111 5.65 -12.22 -4.77
C LEU A 111 5.76 -10.93 -3.94
N GLY A 112 6.79 -10.12 -4.24
CA GLY A 112 6.95 -8.80 -3.63
C GLY A 112 6.00 -7.77 -4.23
N ASN A 113 5.68 -6.72 -3.48
CA ASN A 113 4.83 -5.61 -3.91
C ASN A 113 3.43 -6.02 -4.38
N ALA A 114 2.93 -7.17 -3.98
CA ALA A 114 1.56 -7.61 -4.23
C ALA A 114 0.76 -7.58 -2.93
N CYS A 115 -0.53 -7.29 -3.05
CA CYS A 115 -1.48 -7.38 -1.96
C CYS A 115 -2.85 -7.77 -2.48
N TRP A 116 -3.72 -8.18 -1.56
CA TRP A 116 -5.11 -8.40 -1.85
C TRP A 116 -5.88 -7.09 -1.82
N PHE A 117 -6.78 -6.90 -2.79
CA PHE A 117 -7.80 -5.86 -2.79
C PHE A 117 -9.17 -6.50 -2.68
N THR A 118 -10.05 -5.90 -1.89
CA THR A 118 -11.39 -6.43 -1.66
C THR A 118 -12.37 -5.32 -1.26
N ASN A 119 -13.66 -5.54 -1.50
CA ASN A 119 -14.77 -4.78 -0.94
C ASN A 119 -15.59 -5.64 0.05
N ILE A 120 -15.07 -6.80 0.44
CA ILE A 120 -15.65 -7.65 1.48
C ILE A 120 -15.05 -7.24 2.81
N ASP A 121 -15.89 -6.92 3.77
CA ASP A 121 -15.44 -6.48 5.08
C ASP A 121 -14.66 -7.58 5.83
N HIS A 122 -13.69 -7.16 6.65
CA HIS A 122 -12.88 -8.06 7.46
C HIS A 122 -12.39 -7.38 8.74
N GLY A 123 -12.20 -8.15 9.81
CA GLY A 123 -11.90 -7.64 11.15
C GLY A 123 -10.63 -6.81 11.27
N ARG A 124 -9.64 -6.98 10.41
CA ARG A 124 -8.42 -6.18 10.45
C ARG A 124 -8.67 -4.70 10.10
N ARG A 125 -9.65 -4.42 9.26
CA ARG A 125 -10.03 -3.06 8.87
C ARG A 125 -10.55 -2.24 10.06
N HIS A 126 -11.11 -2.92 11.07
CA HIS A 126 -11.65 -2.33 12.28
C HIS A 126 -10.67 -2.32 13.47
N GLN A 127 -9.43 -2.79 13.24
CA GLN A 127 -8.40 -2.74 14.28
C GLN A 127 -7.84 -1.32 14.38
N PRO A 128 -7.99 -0.65 15.53
CA PRO A 128 -7.44 0.68 15.70
C PRO A 128 -5.91 0.63 15.70
N LEU A 129 -5.28 1.65 15.17
CA LEU A 129 -3.86 1.87 15.32
C LEU A 129 -3.56 2.19 16.79
N SER A 130 -2.61 1.46 17.38
CA SER A 130 -2.09 1.78 18.70
C SER A 130 -1.14 2.97 18.58
N LEU A 131 -1.60 4.14 18.96
CA LEU A 131 -0.91 5.41 18.76
C LEU A 131 -0.59 6.07 20.11
N MET A 132 0.56 6.74 20.19
CA MET A 132 0.94 7.59 21.31
C MET A 132 0.37 8.99 21.12
N THR A 133 0.31 9.77 22.22
CA THR A 133 0.03 11.20 22.15
C THR A 133 1.16 11.95 21.43
N MET A 134 0.91 13.18 20.99
CA MET A 134 1.97 14.01 20.40
C MET A 134 3.14 14.18 21.36
N ALA A 135 2.86 14.47 22.63
CA ALA A 135 3.89 14.64 23.66
C ALA A 135 4.71 13.36 23.87
N ASP A 136 4.07 12.20 23.89
CA ASP A 136 4.76 10.92 24.04
C ASP A 136 5.60 10.59 22.81
N ASN A 137 5.12 10.88 21.61
CA ASN A 137 5.88 10.70 20.38
C ASN A 137 7.16 11.55 20.37
N LEU A 138 7.08 12.82 20.77
CA LEU A 138 8.25 13.70 20.87
C LEU A 138 9.29 13.18 21.87
N LYS A 139 8.87 12.46 22.89
CA LYS A 139 9.76 11.95 23.93
C LYS A 139 10.25 10.52 23.69
N TYR A 140 9.37 9.64 23.23
CA TYR A 140 9.59 8.20 23.25
C TYR A 140 9.51 7.53 21.87
N SER A 141 9.17 8.24 20.79
CA SER A 141 9.11 7.63 19.47
C SER A 141 10.42 6.92 19.14
N LYS A 142 10.33 5.75 18.50
CA LYS A 142 11.52 5.06 17.99
C LYS A 142 12.21 5.85 16.87
N HIS A 143 11.49 6.77 16.22
CA HIS A 143 11.98 7.58 15.11
C HIS A 143 12.72 8.81 15.63
N LYS A 144 14.04 8.84 15.37
CA LYS A 144 14.91 9.95 15.77
C LYS A 144 14.42 11.30 15.24
N GLN A 145 13.96 11.31 13.97
CA GLN A 145 13.45 12.51 13.32
C GLN A 145 12.31 13.14 14.14
N ILE A 146 11.36 12.36 14.61
CA ILE A 146 10.24 12.87 15.42
C ILE A 146 10.72 13.45 16.76
N ARG A 147 11.68 12.78 17.42
CA ARG A 147 12.21 13.26 18.72
C ARG A 147 13.04 14.53 18.60
N GLU A 148 13.72 14.76 17.48
CA GLU A 148 14.64 15.88 17.28
C GLU A 148 13.99 17.07 16.58
N GLN A 149 13.14 16.82 15.58
CA GLN A 149 12.55 17.87 14.74
C GLN A 149 11.07 18.11 15.05
N GLY A 150 10.42 17.16 15.72
CA GLY A 150 8.97 17.23 15.99
C GLY A 150 8.15 17.00 14.71
N TYR A 151 6.96 17.56 14.70
CA TYR A 151 6.03 17.54 13.57
C TYR A 151 6.10 18.88 12.84
N LEU A 152 6.51 18.83 11.60
CA LEU A 152 6.63 20.03 10.76
C LEU A 152 5.25 20.42 10.22
N LYS A 153 4.99 21.71 10.12
CA LYS A 153 3.77 22.23 9.50
C LYS A 153 4.07 22.57 8.04
N TYR A 154 3.12 22.25 7.16
CA TYR A 154 3.21 22.64 5.76
C TYR A 154 2.97 24.15 5.60
N ASP A 155 3.69 24.80 4.69
CA ASP A 155 3.54 26.23 4.44
C ASP A 155 2.29 26.57 3.63
N ASN A 156 1.87 25.67 2.76
CA ASN A 156 0.81 25.89 1.78
C ASN A 156 -0.46 25.06 2.07
N TYR A 157 -0.52 24.40 3.22
CA TYR A 157 -1.68 23.63 3.65
C TYR A 157 -1.72 23.55 5.18
N ASP A 158 -2.90 23.71 5.75
CA ASP A 158 -3.06 23.67 7.22
C ASP A 158 -3.05 22.24 7.75
N ALA A 159 -1.88 21.62 7.74
CA ALA A 159 -1.64 20.28 8.23
C ALA A 159 -0.20 20.12 8.73
N ILE A 160 0.02 19.12 9.58
CA ILE A 160 1.36 18.69 10.00
C ILE A 160 1.83 17.50 9.15
N GLU A 161 3.14 17.38 8.96
CA GLU A 161 3.73 16.18 8.39
C GLU A 161 3.97 15.12 9.44
N VAL A 162 3.51 13.91 9.17
CA VAL A 162 3.75 12.71 9.96
C VAL A 162 4.48 11.69 9.09
N PRO A 163 5.82 11.64 9.12
CA PRO A 163 6.60 10.83 8.18
C PRO A 163 6.51 9.31 8.43
N PHE A 164 5.93 8.89 9.55
CA PHE A 164 5.81 7.48 9.94
C PHE A 164 4.42 7.15 10.46
N VAL A 165 3.81 6.09 9.96
CA VAL A 165 2.45 5.67 10.32
C VAL A 165 2.29 5.41 11.82
N ASP A 166 3.29 4.88 12.47
CA ASP A 166 3.30 4.61 13.91
C ASP A 166 3.69 5.81 14.79
N ALA A 167 3.92 6.96 14.16
CA ALA A 167 4.10 8.23 14.85
C ALA A 167 2.92 9.20 14.64
N ILE A 168 1.79 8.73 14.11
CA ILE A 168 0.55 9.51 14.06
C ILE A 168 0.14 9.83 15.52
N PRO A 169 -0.01 11.11 15.90
CA PRO A 169 -0.42 11.45 17.26
C PRO A 169 -1.91 11.15 17.46
N SER A 170 -2.24 10.48 18.57
CA SER A 170 -3.61 10.07 18.91
C SER A 170 -4.51 11.22 19.36
N ASP A 171 -3.90 12.33 19.78
CA ASP A 171 -4.54 13.51 20.34
C ASP A 171 -4.55 14.73 19.40
N TYR A 172 -4.15 14.55 18.15
CA TYR A 172 -4.20 15.60 17.14
C TYR A 172 -5.44 15.43 16.25
N VAL A 173 -6.25 16.46 16.14
CA VAL A 173 -7.58 16.40 15.50
C VAL A 173 -7.64 17.11 14.13
N GLU A 174 -6.60 17.87 13.79
CA GLU A 174 -6.51 18.58 12.51
C GLU A 174 -5.92 17.68 11.41
N ASP A 175 -5.81 18.20 10.19
CA ASP A 175 -5.28 17.46 9.06
C ASP A 175 -3.81 17.05 9.24
N MET A 176 -3.49 15.85 8.80
CA MET A 176 -2.13 15.28 8.84
C MET A 176 -1.72 14.74 7.48
N GLY A 177 -0.53 15.11 7.02
CA GLY A 177 0.12 14.45 5.88
C GLY A 177 0.80 13.17 6.33
N VAL A 178 0.28 12.01 5.92
CA VAL A 178 0.81 10.69 6.30
C VAL A 178 1.35 9.95 5.07
N PRO A 179 2.31 9.01 5.24
CA PRO A 179 2.78 8.20 4.13
C PRO A 179 1.65 7.40 3.50
N ILE A 180 1.69 7.21 2.18
CA ILE A 180 0.67 6.42 1.44
C ILE A 180 0.51 5.00 1.98
N THR A 181 1.55 4.45 2.62
CA THR A 181 1.52 3.15 3.29
C THR A 181 0.54 3.08 4.46
N TYR A 182 0.04 4.23 4.95
CA TYR A 182 -1.04 4.29 5.91
C TYR A 182 -2.29 3.54 5.43
N LEU A 183 -2.61 3.59 4.13
CA LEU A 183 -3.77 2.89 3.56
C LEU A 183 -3.76 1.37 3.77
N GLN A 184 -2.59 0.78 4.05
CA GLN A 184 -2.48 -0.65 4.40
C GLN A 184 -3.03 -0.98 5.79
N ARG A 185 -3.21 0.04 6.63
CA ARG A 185 -3.70 -0.07 8.01
C ARG A 185 -4.86 0.87 8.28
N HIS A 186 -5.47 1.39 7.21
CA HIS A 186 -6.57 2.34 7.33
C HIS A 186 -7.74 1.71 8.09
N ASN A 187 -8.12 2.37 9.17
CA ASN A 187 -9.36 2.12 9.89
C ASN A 187 -10.29 3.33 9.69
N PRO A 188 -11.41 3.15 8.97
CA PRO A 188 -12.33 4.25 8.66
C PRO A 188 -13.11 4.77 9.90
N GLU A 189 -13.09 4.03 11.00
CA GLU A 189 -13.69 4.46 12.27
C GLU A 189 -12.75 5.37 13.06
N GLN A 190 -11.45 5.34 12.74
CA GLN A 190 -10.42 6.11 13.43
C GLN A 190 -9.97 7.34 12.66
N PHE A 191 -9.87 7.26 11.32
CA PHE A 191 -9.41 8.35 10.48
C PHE A 191 -10.15 8.40 9.15
N GLU A 192 -10.35 9.61 8.65
CA GLU A 192 -10.85 9.88 7.31
C GLU A 192 -9.68 10.17 6.34
N VAL A 193 -9.76 9.67 5.12
CA VAL A 193 -8.82 9.99 4.04
C VAL A 193 -9.32 11.20 3.26
N VAL A 194 -8.73 12.37 3.47
CA VAL A 194 -9.18 13.63 2.85
C VAL A 194 -8.76 13.69 1.38
N LYS A 195 -7.48 13.49 1.09
CA LYS A 195 -6.94 13.53 -0.28
C LYS A 195 -5.60 12.81 -0.42
N PHE A 196 -5.24 12.50 -1.66
CA PHE A 196 -3.90 12.03 -2.03
C PHE A 196 -3.17 13.12 -2.79
N ARG A 197 -1.89 13.31 -2.44
CA ARG A 197 -0.97 14.18 -3.15
C ARG A 197 0.17 13.36 -3.70
N LYS A 198 0.47 13.59 -4.98
CA LYS A 198 1.66 13.04 -5.62
C LYS A 198 2.63 14.19 -5.81
N GLY A 199 3.81 14.07 -5.22
CA GLY A 199 4.83 15.11 -5.26
C GLY A 199 5.17 15.64 -6.67
N ASN A 200 5.80 16.80 -6.74
CA ASN A 200 6.25 17.50 -7.94
C ASN A 200 5.15 18.17 -8.79
N ASP A 201 4.03 18.56 -8.24
CA ASP A 201 3.13 19.51 -8.87
C ASP A 201 3.20 20.89 -8.16
N GLU A 202 2.76 21.96 -8.81
CA GLU A 202 2.73 23.32 -8.25
C GLU A 202 1.86 23.45 -6.99
N LYS A 203 1.05 22.43 -6.70
CA LYS A 203 0.18 22.33 -5.53
C LYS A 203 0.71 21.36 -4.48
N ASP A 204 1.95 20.93 -4.62
CA ASP A 204 2.57 20.02 -3.67
C ASP A 204 2.71 20.65 -2.27
N LEU A 205 2.79 19.81 -1.26
CA LEU A 205 3.00 20.28 0.11
C LEU A 205 4.45 20.75 0.25
N THR A 206 4.64 21.93 0.81
CA THR A 206 5.95 22.55 1.00
C THR A 206 6.23 22.82 2.48
N TYR A 207 7.50 22.84 2.84
CA TYR A 207 7.99 23.16 4.18
C TYR A 207 8.96 24.32 4.14
N THR A 208 9.05 25.06 5.24
CA THR A 208 10.09 26.08 5.45
C THR A 208 11.45 25.45 5.81
N ILE A 209 11.75 24.26 5.33
CA ILE A 209 13.03 23.60 5.57
C ILE A 209 13.88 23.66 4.32
N ASP A 210 15.13 24.07 4.51
CA ASP A 210 16.16 23.98 3.46
C ASP A 210 16.46 22.52 3.14
N TYR A 211 15.80 22.01 2.08
CA TYR A 211 16.01 20.66 1.56
C TYR A 211 17.44 20.37 1.10
N SER A 212 18.29 21.42 0.94
CA SER A 212 19.68 21.23 0.52
C SER A 212 20.45 20.34 1.50
N THR A 213 20.19 20.47 2.79
CA THR A 213 20.86 19.68 3.83
C THR A 213 20.41 18.21 3.83
N ILE A 214 19.12 17.95 3.63
CA ILE A 214 18.57 16.57 3.63
C ILE A 214 18.97 15.81 2.35
N LEU A 215 19.04 16.49 1.22
CA LEU A 215 19.47 15.89 -0.05
C LEU A 215 20.97 15.56 -0.05
N THR A 216 21.79 16.35 0.64
CA THR A 216 23.23 16.14 0.77
C THR A 216 23.51 14.86 1.58
N ASP A 217 22.82 14.64 2.68
CA ASP A 217 22.97 13.42 3.49
C ASP A 217 22.54 12.15 2.72
N ARG A 218 21.45 12.20 1.96
CA ARG A 218 21.02 11.06 1.12
C ARG A 218 21.95 10.78 -0.06
N GLN A 219 22.66 11.78 -0.58
CA GLN A 219 23.67 11.57 -1.62
C GLN A 219 24.97 10.98 -1.04
N THR A 220 25.33 11.34 0.18
CA THR A 220 26.50 10.78 0.89
C THR A 220 26.31 9.30 1.16
N ASP A 221 25.13 8.88 1.66
CA ASP A 221 24.80 7.47 1.88
C ASP A 221 24.83 6.65 0.58
N ARG A 222 24.34 7.20 -0.53
CA ARG A 222 24.39 6.50 -1.83
C ARG A 222 25.77 6.39 -2.44
N GLN A 223 26.71 7.30 -2.09
CA GLN A 223 28.09 7.21 -2.54
C GLN A 223 28.90 6.22 -1.69
N THR A 224 28.60 6.12 -0.40
CA THR A 224 29.26 5.15 0.50
C THR A 224 28.90 3.71 0.14
N ASP A 225 27.63 3.43 -0.18
CA ASP A 225 27.19 2.12 -0.63
C ASP A 225 27.78 1.71 -1.99
N ARG A 226 28.08 2.67 -2.87
CA ARG A 226 28.73 2.37 -4.16
C ARG A 226 30.23 2.14 -4.08
N GLN A 227 30.90 2.56 -3.00
CA GLN A 227 32.33 2.33 -2.80
C GLN A 227 32.62 1.02 -2.10
N THR A 228 31.69 0.49 -1.29
CA THR A 228 31.82 -0.82 -0.62
C THR A 228 31.61 -2.00 -1.58
N ASP A 229 30.91 -1.81 -2.71
CA ASP A 229 30.71 -2.88 -3.71
C ASP A 229 31.85 -2.98 -4.76
N ARG A 230 32.97 -2.27 -4.57
CA ARG A 230 34.12 -2.26 -5.50
C ARG A 230 35.47 -2.62 -4.87
N GLN A 231 35.45 -3.32 -3.72
CA GLN A 231 36.67 -3.92 -3.16
C GLN A 231 36.55 -5.42 -3.05
#